data_8155027cc0819073ad6a74a5310b0317
#
_entry.id   8155027cc0819073ad6a74a5310b0317
#
_cell.length_a   1.000
_cell.length_b   1.000
_cell.length_c   1.000
_cell.angle_alpha   90.00
_cell.angle_beta   90.00
_cell.angle_gamma   90.00
#
_symmetry.space_group_name_H-M   'P 1'
#
loop_
_entity.id
_entity.type
_entity.pdbx_description
1 polymer ?
#
loop_
_entity_poly.entity_id
_entity_poly.type
_entity_poly.pdbx_seq_one_letter_code
_entity_poly.pdbx_strand_id
1 'polypeptide(L)' 'MADATRLAAAAAHDDPEVGLAAIVALRELLDQLEALQVSSAREQGWTWERIAAALGITRQSVHKKYGTRRFPGRRRT' A
#
# COMPACT_ATOMS: atom_id res chain seq x y z
N MET A 1 4.03 13.80 10.00
CA MET A 1 4.08 12.78 8.96
C MET A 1 5.50 12.32 8.73
N ALA A 2 5.70 11.03 8.59
CA ALA A 2 7.05 10.49 8.38
C ALA A 2 7.57 10.91 7.01
N ASP A 3 8.84 11.27 6.97
CA ASP A 3 9.52 11.63 5.74
C ASP A 3 10.05 10.35 5.09
N ALA A 4 9.52 10.01 3.92
CA ALA A 4 9.90 8.79 3.23
C ALA A 4 11.39 8.75 2.90
N THR A 5 11.97 9.90 2.57
CA THR A 5 13.41 9.98 2.28
C THR A 5 14.22 9.64 3.52
N ARG A 6 13.80 10.14 4.66
CA ARG A 6 14.46 9.87 5.93
C ARG A 6 14.35 8.40 6.30
N LEU A 7 13.17 7.83 6.11
CA LEU A 7 12.96 6.41 6.40
C LEU A 7 13.79 5.53 5.47
N ALA A 8 13.86 5.90 4.20
CA ALA A 8 14.65 5.12 3.24
C ALA A 8 16.14 5.17 3.62
N ALA A 9 16.64 6.34 4.03
CA ALA A 9 18.02 6.47 4.47
C ALA A 9 18.27 5.63 5.72
N ALA A 10 17.32 5.65 6.67
CA ALA A 10 17.45 4.87 7.88
C ALA A 10 17.39 3.37 7.60
N ALA A 11 16.62 2.95 6.60
CA ALA A 11 16.54 1.53 6.24
C ALA A 11 17.87 1.01 5.69
N ALA A 12 18.72 1.89 5.18
CA ALA A 12 20.06 1.54 4.70
C ALA A 12 21.12 1.67 5.77
N HIS A 13 20.73 1.95 7.01
CA HIS A 13 21.68 2.13 8.11
C HIS A 13 22.41 0.83 8.41
N ASP A 14 23.68 0.94 8.81
CA ASP A 14 24.51 -0.21 9.10
C ASP A 14 24.03 -1.00 10.31
N ASP A 15 23.40 -0.33 11.27
CA ASP A 15 22.86 -0.98 12.45
C ASP A 15 21.52 -1.65 12.10
N PRO A 16 21.44 -2.98 12.15
CA PRO A 16 20.20 -3.67 11.79
C PRO A 16 19.00 -3.27 12.62
N GLU A 17 19.20 -2.90 13.87
CA GLU A 17 18.09 -2.47 14.71
C GLU A 17 17.44 -1.22 14.15
N VAL A 18 18.25 -0.26 13.75
CA VAL A 18 17.76 0.96 13.13
C VAL A 18 17.16 0.66 11.77
N GLY A 19 17.88 -0.12 10.96
CA GLY A 19 17.42 -0.46 9.61
C GLY A 19 16.10 -1.20 9.60
N LEU A 20 15.97 -2.20 10.45
CA LEU A 20 14.75 -3.01 10.49
C LEU A 20 13.54 -2.21 11.00
N ALA A 21 13.77 -1.34 11.98
CA ALA A 21 12.69 -0.48 12.47
C ALA A 21 12.20 0.47 11.37
N ALA A 22 13.13 1.00 10.59
CA ALA A 22 12.77 1.87 9.48
C ALA A 22 12.00 1.12 8.41
N ILE A 23 12.35 -0.13 8.16
CA ILE A 23 11.63 -0.95 7.17
C ILE A 23 10.19 -1.16 7.62
N VAL A 24 9.96 -1.43 8.89
CA VAL A 24 8.60 -1.58 9.41
C VAL A 24 7.79 -0.32 9.15
N ALA A 25 8.37 0.85 9.46
CA ALA A 25 7.68 2.11 9.24
C ALA A 25 7.39 2.36 7.77
N LEU A 26 8.34 2.00 6.90
CA LEU A 26 8.14 2.14 5.45
C LEU A 26 7.02 1.25 4.95
N ARG A 27 6.93 0.02 5.46
CA ARG A 27 5.85 -0.88 5.06
C ARG A 27 4.49 -0.31 5.42
N GLU A 28 4.38 0.27 6.60
CA GLU A 28 3.11 0.88 7.02
C GLU A 28 2.75 2.05 6.12
N LEU A 29 3.73 2.87 5.79
CA LEU A 29 3.50 4.00 4.91
C LEU A 29 3.07 3.54 3.52
N LEU A 30 3.76 2.53 2.99
CA LEU A 30 3.42 1.99 1.68
C LEU A 30 2.03 1.37 1.67
N ASP A 31 1.65 0.67 2.74
CA ASP A 31 0.32 0.09 2.82
C ASP A 31 -0.75 1.16 2.77
N GLN A 32 -0.54 2.26 3.47
CA GLN A 32 -1.49 3.37 3.47
C GLN A 32 -1.60 4.00 2.08
N LEU A 33 -0.47 4.23 1.44
CA LEU A 33 -0.46 4.81 0.11
C LEU A 33 -1.09 3.87 -0.92
N GLU A 34 -0.79 2.58 -0.80
CA GLU A 34 -1.37 1.59 -1.70
C GLU A 34 -2.88 1.56 -1.59
N ALA A 35 -3.39 1.57 -0.36
CA ALA A 35 -4.85 1.55 -0.16
C ALA A 35 -5.51 2.78 -0.78
N LEU A 36 -4.88 3.94 -0.64
CA LEU A 36 -5.42 5.16 -1.23
C LEU A 36 -5.43 5.07 -2.76
N GLN A 37 -4.36 4.54 -3.35
CA GLN A 37 -4.28 4.42 -4.80
C GLN A 37 -5.28 3.38 -5.33
N VAL A 38 -5.45 2.28 -4.61
CA VAL A 38 -6.44 1.27 -5.01
C VAL A 38 -7.83 1.85 -4.95
N SER A 39 -8.15 2.60 -3.90
CA SER A 39 -9.44 3.25 -3.78
C SER A 39 -9.69 4.22 -4.95
N SER A 40 -8.68 5.02 -5.28
CA SER A 40 -8.77 5.95 -6.39
C SER A 40 -8.99 5.23 -7.72
N ALA A 41 -8.27 4.13 -7.94
CA ALA A 41 -8.42 3.35 -9.16
C ALA A 41 -9.83 2.79 -9.28
N ARG A 42 -10.38 2.26 -8.19
CA ARG A 42 -11.73 1.73 -8.22
C ARG A 42 -12.75 2.83 -8.52
N GLU A 43 -12.55 3.99 -7.96
CA GLU A 43 -13.44 5.12 -8.25
C GLU A 43 -13.38 5.53 -9.71
N GLN A 44 -12.23 5.32 -10.34
CA GLN A 44 -12.06 5.63 -11.76
C GLN A 44 -12.52 4.48 -12.65
N GLY A 45 -13.05 3.42 -12.08
CA GLY A 45 -13.62 2.32 -12.85
C GLY A 45 -12.64 1.23 -13.21
N TRP A 46 -11.48 1.19 -12.58
CA TRP A 46 -10.51 0.13 -12.85
C TRP A 46 -11.03 -1.21 -12.39
N THR A 47 -10.77 -2.24 -13.19
CA THR A 47 -11.06 -3.61 -12.78
C THR A 47 -10.01 -4.09 -11.78
N TRP A 48 -10.37 -5.12 -11.03
CA TRP A 48 -9.40 -5.73 -10.11
C TRP A 48 -8.22 -6.30 -10.87
N GLU A 49 -8.46 -6.83 -12.06
CA GLU A 49 -7.37 -7.34 -12.90
C GLU A 49 -6.37 -6.25 -13.25
N ARG A 50 -6.87 -5.09 -13.61
CA ARG A 50 -6.00 -3.98 -13.97
C ARG A 50 -5.20 -3.49 -12.76
N ILE A 51 -5.84 -3.44 -11.61
CA ILE A 51 -5.15 -3.04 -10.39
C ILE A 51 -4.08 -4.04 -10.03
N ALA A 52 -4.42 -5.33 -10.10
CA ALA A 52 -3.45 -6.39 -9.80
C ALA A 52 -2.24 -6.32 -10.72
N ALA A 53 -2.47 -6.09 -12.00
CA ALA A 53 -1.37 -5.97 -12.96
C ALA A 53 -0.46 -4.80 -12.61
N ALA A 54 -1.04 -3.68 -12.24
CA ALA A 54 -0.26 -2.51 -11.86
C ALA A 54 0.56 -2.75 -10.59
N LEU A 55 0.01 -3.52 -9.65
CA LEU A 55 0.70 -3.84 -8.40
C LEU A 55 1.67 -5.02 -8.53
N GLY A 56 1.60 -5.75 -9.65
CA GLY A 56 2.46 -6.90 -9.84
C GLY A 56 2.06 -8.11 -9.01
N ILE A 57 0.79 -8.23 -8.68
CA ILE A 57 0.27 -9.37 -7.92
C ILE A 57 -0.93 -9.97 -8.66
N THR A 58 -1.45 -11.08 -8.16
CA THR A 58 -2.57 -11.73 -8.82
C THR A 58 -3.88 -11.01 -8.53
N ARG A 59 -4.86 -11.16 -9.44
CA ARG A 59 -6.19 -10.62 -9.23
C ARG A 59 -6.79 -11.15 -7.94
N GLN A 60 -6.57 -12.43 -7.68
CA GLN A 60 -7.09 -13.06 -6.48
C GLN A 60 -6.51 -12.43 -5.22
N SER A 61 -5.21 -12.15 -5.24
CA SER A 61 -4.54 -11.53 -4.09
C SER A 61 -5.07 -10.13 -3.82
N VAL A 62 -5.22 -9.33 -4.86
CA VAL A 62 -5.70 -7.95 -4.67
C VAL A 62 -7.15 -7.94 -4.23
N HIS A 63 -7.96 -8.84 -4.77
CA HIS A 63 -9.36 -8.92 -4.39
C HIS A 63 -9.50 -9.39 -2.93
N LYS A 64 -8.67 -10.34 -2.53
CA LYS A 64 -8.68 -10.81 -1.16
C LYS A 64 -8.30 -9.69 -0.19
N LYS A 65 -7.33 -8.88 -0.58
CA LYS A 65 -6.85 -7.79 0.29
C LYS A 65 -7.82 -6.62 0.35
N TYR A 66 -8.43 -6.27 -0.77
CA TYR A 66 -9.22 -5.04 -0.87
C TYR A 66 -10.69 -5.25 -1.21
N GLY A 67 -11.04 -6.39 -1.76
CA GLY A 67 -12.38 -6.60 -2.28
C GLY A 67 -13.46 -6.57 -1.22
N THR A 68 -13.15 -6.99 -0.01
CA THR A 68 -14.11 -7.01 1.10
C THR A 68 -13.94 -5.85 2.05
N ARG A 69 -12.92 -5.01 1.83
CA ARG A 69 -12.66 -3.89 2.71
C ARG A 69 -13.53 -2.71 2.35
N ARG A 70 -13.85 -1.95 3.37
CA ARG A 70 -14.55 -0.70 3.17
C ARG A 70 -13.55 0.42 3.11
N PHE A 71 -13.60 1.20 2.04
CA PHE A 71 -12.71 2.34 1.91
C PHE A 71 -13.37 3.57 2.50
N PRO A 72 -12.58 4.47 3.08
CA PRO A 72 -13.13 5.73 3.61
C PRO A 72 -13.92 6.46 2.53
N GLY A 73 -15.08 6.95 2.91
CA GLY A 73 -15.93 7.69 2.00
C GLY A 73 -16.70 6.85 1.00
N ARG A 74 -16.48 5.54 0.99
CA ARG A 74 -17.14 4.68 0.04
C ARG A 74 -18.38 4.08 0.63
N ARG A 75 -19.47 4.26 -0.08
CA ARG A 75 -20.71 3.73 0.38
C ARG A 75 -20.92 2.33 -0.13
N ARG A 76 -21.37 1.47 0.74
CA ARG A 76 -21.77 0.16 0.33
C ARG A 76 -23.22 0.17 -0.10
N THR A 77 -23.49 -0.48 -1.14
CA THR A 77 -24.88 -0.60 -1.60
C THR A 77 -25.37 -2.00 -1.49
#